data_33dcd75f90a44b47530926c360cf056f
#
_entry.id   33dcd75f90a44b47530926c360cf056f
#
_cell.length_a   1.000
_cell.length_b   1.000
_cell.length_c   1.000
_cell.angle_alpha   90.00
_cell.angle_beta   90.00
_cell.angle_gamma   90.00
#
_symmetry.space_group_name_H-M   'P 1'
#
loop_
_entity.id
_entity.type
_entity.pdbx_description
1 polymer ?
#
loop_
_entity_poly.entity_id
_entity_poly.type
_entity_poly.pdbx_seq_one_letter_code
_entity_poly.pdbx_strand_id
1 'polypeptide(L)'
;MLMRLCVAIVCLIGTAHAASLSQHLAADNATLPKWVQGSFNNKQQVNAGTNALAEAAADEGTSPDLLYPVFKRIDIPAFAGDVIYLQWPMGARDGKLQRQRIWVFQADPARNAIMMKFYTLKEPDKWVDAHREPSKVRAMTLDDVIPYPTACDLPFRKHGDVFIGEIPRGECKIISQQTKTAMTINSRTIIGKDKLWYNESGVRDDKVVVFQVPKSGAYEFDRQ
;
A
#
# COMPACT_ATOMS: atom_id res chain seq x y z
N MET A 1 -53.95 -13.95 -14.88
CA MET A 1 -53.61 -13.35 -13.58
C MET A 1 -52.32 -13.91 -13.01
N LEU A 2 -51.40 -14.41 -13.88
CA LEU A 2 -50.13 -15.06 -13.47
C LEU A 2 -48.83 -14.22 -13.73
N MET A 3 -48.97 -13.03 -14.35
CA MET A 3 -47.80 -12.28 -14.84
C MET A 3 -47.29 -11.19 -13.89
N ARG A 4 -47.95 -10.94 -12.74
CA ARG A 4 -47.54 -9.93 -11.76
C ARG A 4 -46.70 -10.46 -10.59
N LEU A 5 -46.56 -11.79 -10.44
CA LEU A 5 -45.84 -12.36 -9.29
C LEU A 5 -44.31 -12.50 -9.54
N CYS A 6 -43.88 -12.60 -10.81
CA CYS A 6 -42.45 -12.78 -11.11
C CYS A 6 -41.59 -11.51 -10.97
N VAL A 7 -42.17 -10.30 -11.09
CA VAL A 7 -41.40 -9.04 -11.01
C VAL A 7 -41.02 -8.70 -9.58
N ALA A 8 -41.84 -9.07 -8.60
CA ALA A 8 -41.56 -8.77 -7.19
C ALA A 8 -40.40 -9.62 -6.59
N ILE A 9 -40.22 -10.86 -7.08
CA ILE A 9 -39.18 -11.78 -6.57
C ILE A 9 -37.80 -11.35 -7.05
N VAL A 10 -37.66 -10.87 -8.29
CA VAL A 10 -36.38 -10.43 -8.85
C VAL A 10 -35.85 -9.17 -8.15
N CYS A 11 -36.70 -8.22 -7.78
CA CYS A 11 -36.30 -7.03 -7.04
C CYS A 11 -35.81 -7.33 -5.61
N LEU A 12 -36.42 -8.31 -4.91
CA LEU A 12 -36.03 -8.69 -3.55
C LEU A 12 -34.66 -9.39 -3.51
N ILE A 13 -34.34 -10.21 -4.50
CA ILE A 13 -33.04 -10.88 -4.57
C ILE A 13 -31.92 -9.87 -4.85
N GLY A 14 -32.15 -8.90 -5.70
CA GLY A 14 -31.16 -7.84 -6.03
C GLY A 14 -30.82 -6.95 -4.83
N THR A 15 -31.79 -6.56 -4.01
CA THR A 15 -31.58 -5.71 -2.84
C THR A 15 -30.84 -6.44 -1.70
N ALA A 16 -31.13 -7.71 -1.47
CA ALA A 16 -30.44 -8.51 -0.47
C ALA A 16 -28.97 -8.75 -0.83
N HIS A 17 -28.66 -8.97 -2.10
CA HIS A 17 -27.30 -9.17 -2.57
C HIS A 17 -26.45 -7.88 -2.47
N ALA A 18 -26.99 -6.74 -2.88
CA ALA A 18 -26.31 -5.43 -2.75
C ALA A 18 -26.04 -5.04 -1.29
N ALA A 19 -26.99 -5.31 -0.39
CA ALA A 19 -26.81 -5.08 1.05
C ALA A 19 -25.70 -5.95 1.64
N SER A 20 -25.61 -7.23 1.24
CA SER A 20 -24.56 -8.15 1.66
C SER A 20 -23.18 -7.70 1.20
N LEU A 21 -23.00 -7.31 -0.07
CA LEU A 21 -21.74 -6.80 -0.61
C LEU A 21 -21.27 -5.54 0.11
N SER A 22 -22.17 -4.60 0.41
CA SER A 22 -21.83 -3.37 1.14
C SER A 22 -21.37 -3.66 2.57
N GLN A 23 -21.97 -4.65 3.24
CA GLN A 23 -21.57 -5.09 4.59
C GLN A 23 -20.19 -5.74 4.59
N HIS A 24 -19.87 -6.60 3.63
CA HIS A 24 -18.55 -7.20 3.49
C HIS A 24 -17.48 -6.15 3.24
N LEU A 25 -17.72 -5.20 2.33
CA LEU A 25 -16.78 -4.12 2.05
C LEU A 25 -16.55 -3.23 3.28
N ALA A 26 -17.59 -2.93 4.05
CA ALA A 26 -17.46 -2.16 5.28
C ALA A 26 -16.63 -2.90 6.35
N ALA A 27 -16.83 -4.21 6.52
CA ALA A 27 -16.05 -5.05 7.42
C ALA A 27 -14.57 -5.13 6.98
N ASP A 28 -14.33 -5.29 5.70
CA ASP A 28 -12.98 -5.32 5.12
C ASP A 28 -12.29 -3.95 5.25
N ASN A 29 -13.01 -2.84 5.03
CA ASN A 29 -12.48 -1.49 5.23
C ASN A 29 -12.10 -1.23 6.70
N ALA A 30 -12.84 -1.78 7.65
CA ALA A 30 -12.50 -1.70 9.07
C ALA A 30 -11.32 -2.61 9.46
N THR A 31 -11.03 -3.63 8.66
CA THR A 31 -10.00 -4.66 8.96
C THR A 31 -8.64 -4.30 8.35
N LEU A 32 -8.62 -3.90 7.09
CA LEU A 32 -7.38 -3.67 6.33
C LEU A 32 -6.43 -2.66 7.02
N PRO A 33 -6.85 -1.47 7.48
CA PRO A 33 -5.95 -0.54 8.15
C PRO A 33 -5.38 -1.07 9.48
N LYS A 34 -6.11 -1.97 10.16
CA LYS A 34 -5.61 -2.64 11.37
C LYS A 34 -4.50 -3.64 11.04
N TRP A 35 -4.61 -4.35 9.92
CA TRP A 35 -3.57 -5.28 9.47
C TRP A 35 -2.34 -4.57 8.91
N VAL A 36 -2.49 -3.39 8.34
CA VAL A 36 -1.35 -2.56 7.92
C VAL A 36 -0.59 -2.01 9.12
N GLN A 37 -1.31 -1.56 10.17
CA GLN A 37 -0.69 -0.91 11.33
C GLN A 37 0.25 -1.86 12.07
N GLY A 38 1.46 -1.41 12.40
CA GLY A 38 2.43 -2.14 13.20
C GLY A 38 3.87 -1.82 12.84
N SER A 39 4.78 -2.53 13.50
CA SER A 39 6.20 -2.56 13.17
C SER A 39 6.52 -3.88 12.48
N PHE A 40 7.39 -3.83 11.50
CA PHE A 40 7.75 -4.98 10.68
C PHE A 40 9.26 -5.02 10.44
N ASN A 41 9.77 -6.13 9.93
CA ASN A 41 11.08 -6.24 9.31
C ASN A 41 11.11 -7.39 8.30
N ASN A 42 12.15 -7.41 7.45
CA ASN A 42 12.41 -8.48 6.50
C ASN A 42 13.65 -9.30 6.82
N LYS A 43 14.00 -9.44 8.11
CA LYS A 43 15.18 -10.20 8.55
C LYS A 43 15.19 -11.63 8.05
N GLN A 44 14.03 -12.31 8.05
CA GLN A 44 13.94 -13.69 7.58
C GLN A 44 14.29 -13.79 6.10
N GLN A 45 13.78 -12.86 5.27
CA GLN A 45 14.07 -12.80 3.85
C GLN A 45 15.57 -12.52 3.60
N VAL A 46 16.14 -11.54 4.30
CA VAL A 46 17.58 -11.21 4.18
C VAL A 46 18.46 -12.39 4.58
N ASN A 47 18.13 -13.04 5.70
CA ASN A 47 18.90 -14.21 6.16
C ASN A 47 18.76 -15.41 5.23
N ALA A 48 17.58 -15.64 4.67
CA ALA A 48 17.37 -16.72 3.68
C ALA A 48 18.17 -16.45 2.39
N GLY A 49 18.21 -15.20 1.94
CA GLY A 49 19.03 -14.79 0.79
C GLY A 49 20.53 -15.02 1.02
N THR A 50 21.05 -14.64 2.19
CA THR A 50 22.46 -14.86 2.54
C THR A 50 22.81 -16.34 2.68
N ASN A 51 21.89 -17.17 3.14
CA ASN A 51 22.11 -18.63 3.28
C ASN A 51 21.99 -19.38 1.93
N ALA A 52 21.09 -18.96 1.05
CA ALA A 52 20.91 -19.57 -0.26
C ALA A 52 22.08 -19.27 -1.24
N LEU A 53 22.83 -18.22 -0.99
CA LEU A 53 23.88 -17.71 -1.88
C LEU A 53 25.30 -18.16 -1.51
N ALA A 54 25.45 -19.03 -0.51
CA ALA A 54 26.74 -19.61 -0.18
C ALA A 54 27.34 -20.47 -1.32
N GLU A 55 26.55 -20.86 -2.32
CA GLU A 55 26.97 -21.69 -3.46
C GLU A 55 26.97 -20.97 -4.81
N ALA A 56 26.36 -19.82 -4.94
CA ALA A 56 26.42 -19.02 -6.17
C ALA A 56 26.96 -17.63 -5.83
N ALA A 57 27.98 -17.17 -6.53
CA ALA A 57 28.46 -15.80 -6.41
C ALA A 57 27.26 -14.85 -6.62
N ALA A 58 26.75 -14.32 -5.52
CA ALA A 58 25.67 -13.34 -5.55
C ALA A 58 26.18 -12.15 -6.35
N ASP A 59 25.47 -11.79 -7.39
CA ASP A 59 25.60 -10.47 -8.00
C ASP A 59 25.40 -9.45 -6.86
N GLU A 60 26.43 -8.68 -6.54
CA GLU A 60 26.34 -7.64 -5.51
C GLU A 60 25.14 -6.76 -5.81
N GLY A 61 24.09 -6.84 -4.99
CA GLY A 61 22.90 -6.02 -5.11
C GLY A 61 21.59 -6.73 -5.46
N THR A 62 21.51 -8.06 -5.47
CA THR A 62 20.25 -8.82 -5.63
C THR A 62 19.56 -9.11 -4.29
N SER A 63 20.30 -9.14 -3.17
CA SER A 63 19.71 -9.28 -1.85
C SER A 63 18.89 -8.04 -1.47
N PRO A 64 17.68 -8.21 -0.89
CA PRO A 64 16.89 -7.07 -0.44
C PRO A 64 17.58 -6.37 0.73
N ASP A 65 17.46 -5.02 0.77
CA ASP A 65 17.92 -4.25 1.91
C ASP A 65 17.21 -4.70 3.20
N LEU A 66 17.94 -4.71 4.31
CA LEU A 66 17.33 -4.92 5.63
C LEU A 66 16.55 -3.67 6.05
N LEU A 67 15.24 -3.81 6.16
CA LEU A 67 14.32 -2.72 6.47
C LEU A 67 13.52 -2.99 7.75
N TYR A 68 13.14 -1.89 8.41
CA TYR A 68 12.32 -1.90 9.63
C TYR A 68 11.09 -0.99 9.48
N PRO A 69 10.14 -1.32 8.58
CA PRO A 69 8.96 -0.50 8.37
C PRO A 69 8.14 -0.30 9.65
N VAL A 70 7.69 0.94 9.85
CA VAL A 70 6.70 1.30 10.86
C VAL A 70 5.51 1.90 10.14
N PHE A 71 4.32 1.37 10.42
CA PHE A 71 3.04 1.87 9.93
C PHE A 71 2.19 2.27 11.12
N LYS A 72 1.82 3.54 11.20
CA LYS A 72 1.02 4.09 12.30
C LYS A 72 -0.28 4.67 11.79
N ARG A 73 -1.40 4.11 12.22
CA ARG A 73 -2.72 4.71 11.99
C ARG A 73 -2.85 5.97 12.81
N ILE A 74 -3.15 7.10 12.19
CA ILE A 74 -3.30 8.40 12.81
C ILE A 74 -4.53 9.08 12.21
N ASP A 75 -5.38 9.63 13.04
CA ASP A 75 -6.48 10.47 12.61
C ASP A 75 -5.93 11.84 12.18
N ILE A 76 -5.98 12.12 10.89
CA ILE A 76 -5.57 13.40 10.29
C ILE A 76 -6.78 14.00 9.59
N PRO A 77 -7.42 15.03 10.16
CA PRO A 77 -8.69 15.57 9.67
C PRO A 77 -8.70 16.05 8.22
N ALA A 78 -7.53 16.38 7.68
CA ALA A 78 -7.39 16.83 6.28
C ALA A 78 -7.63 15.72 5.25
N PHE A 79 -7.64 14.44 5.65
CA PHE A 79 -7.82 13.31 4.74
C PHE A 79 -9.12 12.58 5.02
N ALA A 80 -9.86 12.25 3.96
CA ALA A 80 -11.04 11.40 4.07
C ALA A 80 -10.63 9.93 4.05
N GLY A 81 -10.86 9.20 5.14
CA GLY A 81 -10.56 7.75 5.26
C GLY A 81 -9.58 7.40 6.39
N ASP A 82 -9.14 6.17 6.40
CA ASP A 82 -8.17 5.67 7.37
C ASP A 82 -6.75 6.03 6.94
N VAL A 83 -6.09 6.88 7.72
CA VAL A 83 -4.76 7.38 7.39
C VAL A 83 -3.69 6.57 8.10
N ILE A 84 -2.70 6.11 7.34
CA ILE A 84 -1.49 5.45 7.83
C ILE A 84 -0.28 6.31 7.47
N TYR A 85 0.39 6.84 8.49
CA TYR A 85 1.75 7.35 8.33
C TYR A 85 2.72 6.18 8.32
N LEU A 86 3.69 6.20 7.42
CA LEU A 86 4.72 5.17 7.37
C LEU A 86 6.12 5.74 7.19
N GLN A 87 7.10 5.04 7.78
CA GLN A 87 8.52 5.24 7.50
C GLN A 87 9.26 3.91 7.49
N TRP A 88 10.31 3.82 6.67
CA TRP A 88 11.12 2.63 6.48
C TRP A 88 12.59 2.93 6.79
N PRO A 89 13.04 2.77 8.04
CA PRO A 89 14.46 2.77 8.38
C PRO A 89 15.18 1.58 7.74
N MET A 90 16.43 1.79 7.32
CA MET A 90 17.28 0.80 6.68
C MET A 90 18.47 0.44 7.58
N GLY A 91 18.83 -0.83 7.62
CA GLY A 91 19.94 -1.40 8.39
C GLY A 91 19.63 -1.59 9.87
N ALA A 92 19.01 -0.61 10.50
CA ALA A 92 18.60 -0.62 11.90
C ALA A 92 17.26 0.10 12.09
N ARG A 93 16.63 -0.06 13.28
CA ARG A 93 15.34 0.63 13.61
C ARG A 93 15.43 2.14 13.65
N ASP A 94 16.60 2.67 13.91
CA ASP A 94 16.97 4.09 13.91
C ASP A 94 17.87 4.47 12.73
N GLY A 95 17.94 3.58 11.73
CA GLY A 95 18.76 3.78 10.54
C GLY A 95 18.22 4.88 9.62
N LYS A 96 18.99 5.18 8.59
CA LYS A 96 18.60 6.16 7.56
C LYS A 96 17.24 5.78 6.94
N LEU A 97 16.35 6.74 6.83
CA LEU A 97 15.05 6.51 6.19
C LEU A 97 15.20 6.34 4.69
N GLN A 98 14.74 5.20 4.20
CA GLN A 98 14.63 4.93 2.77
C GLN A 98 13.31 5.46 2.20
N ARG A 99 12.25 5.46 3.02
CA ARG A 99 10.90 5.85 2.58
C ARG A 99 10.09 6.48 3.70
N GLN A 100 9.32 7.50 3.34
CA GLN A 100 8.22 8.04 4.13
C GLN A 100 7.03 8.30 3.21
N ARG A 101 5.82 7.97 3.65
CA ARG A 101 4.58 8.18 2.87
C ARG A 101 3.39 8.36 3.82
N ILE A 102 2.33 8.89 3.26
CA ILE A 102 0.97 8.78 3.82
C ILE A 102 0.18 7.84 2.90
N TRP A 103 -0.43 6.82 3.47
CA TRP A 103 -1.41 5.97 2.81
C TRP A 103 -2.80 6.29 3.37
N VAL A 104 -3.79 6.42 2.50
CA VAL A 104 -5.17 6.70 2.89
C VAL A 104 -6.06 5.60 2.30
N PHE A 105 -6.73 4.88 3.17
CA PHE A 105 -7.66 3.80 2.79
C PHE A 105 -9.09 4.30 2.86
N GLN A 106 -9.85 4.06 1.79
CA GLN A 106 -11.25 4.45 1.69
C GLN A 106 -12.03 3.39 0.90
N ALA A 107 -13.19 2.96 1.42
CA ALA A 107 -14.07 2.06 0.70
C ALA A 107 -14.64 2.76 -0.56
N ASP A 108 -14.62 2.04 -1.69
CA ASP A 108 -15.26 2.44 -2.94
C ASP A 108 -16.31 1.37 -3.31
N PRO A 109 -17.59 1.58 -2.99
CA PRO A 109 -18.64 0.62 -3.30
C PRO A 109 -18.84 0.39 -4.80
N ALA A 110 -18.58 1.41 -5.64
CA ALA A 110 -18.73 1.29 -7.10
C ALA A 110 -17.70 0.31 -7.70
N ARG A 111 -16.49 0.25 -7.12
CA ARG A 111 -15.42 -0.67 -7.53
C ARG A 111 -15.38 -1.95 -6.72
N ASN A 112 -16.23 -2.08 -5.69
CA ASN A 112 -16.19 -3.16 -4.71
C ASN A 112 -14.76 -3.40 -4.22
N ALA A 113 -14.11 -2.35 -3.76
CA ALA A 113 -12.71 -2.35 -3.33
C ALA A 113 -12.45 -1.31 -2.26
N ILE A 114 -11.36 -1.50 -1.51
CA ILE A 114 -10.81 -0.47 -0.64
C ILE A 114 -9.69 0.21 -1.43
N MET A 115 -9.89 1.48 -1.77
CA MET A 115 -8.89 2.25 -2.49
C MET A 115 -7.81 2.74 -1.55
N MET A 116 -6.55 2.45 -1.84
CA MET A 116 -5.42 3.05 -1.16
C MET A 116 -4.84 4.17 -2.02
N LYS A 117 -4.94 5.40 -1.55
CA LYS A 117 -4.24 6.57 -2.09
C LYS A 117 -2.92 6.72 -1.36
N PHE A 118 -1.86 7.07 -2.08
CA PHE A 118 -0.59 7.37 -1.43
C PHE A 118 -0.10 8.78 -1.77
N TYR A 119 0.58 9.37 -0.81
CA TYR A 119 1.10 10.73 -0.89
C TYR A 119 2.56 10.74 -0.50
N THR A 120 3.34 11.55 -1.21
CA THR A 120 4.72 11.89 -0.82
C THR A 120 4.69 13.12 0.07
N LEU A 121 5.57 13.18 1.07
CA LEU A 121 5.75 14.36 1.90
C LEU A 121 6.58 15.42 1.13
N LYS A 122 6.16 16.70 1.17
CA LYS A 122 6.91 17.80 0.55
C LYS A 122 8.21 18.09 1.31
N GLU A 123 8.15 18.05 2.64
CA GLU A 123 9.25 18.28 3.58
C GLU A 123 9.43 17.04 4.46
N PRO A 124 10.04 15.95 3.94
CA PRO A 124 10.12 14.70 4.67
C PRO A 124 10.83 14.82 6.01
N ASP A 125 11.87 15.65 6.12
CA ASP A 125 12.64 15.84 7.36
C ASP A 125 11.80 16.40 8.51
N LYS A 126 10.80 17.21 8.21
CA LYS A 126 9.82 17.72 9.18
C LYS A 126 9.05 16.59 9.89
N TRP A 127 8.88 15.47 9.22
CA TRP A 127 8.01 14.38 9.63
C TRP A 127 8.77 13.13 10.09
N VAL A 128 10.09 13.17 10.18
CA VAL A 128 10.89 12.07 10.73
C VAL A 128 10.38 11.73 12.12
N ASP A 129 10.18 10.43 12.39
CA ASP A 129 9.66 9.87 13.65
C ASP A 129 8.31 10.43 14.12
N ALA A 130 7.57 11.10 13.25
CA ALA A 130 6.28 11.70 13.58
C ALA A 130 5.24 10.69 14.10
N HIS A 131 5.41 9.38 13.80
CA HIS A 131 4.59 8.32 14.38
C HIS A 131 4.68 8.22 15.91
N ARG A 132 5.74 8.77 16.52
CA ARG A 132 5.94 8.88 17.98
C ARG A 132 5.26 10.14 18.57
N GLU A 133 4.92 11.08 17.69
CA GLU A 133 4.28 12.35 18.04
C GLU A 133 2.94 12.51 17.29
N PRO A 134 1.89 11.76 17.68
CA PRO A 134 0.61 11.75 16.93
C PRO A 134 -0.02 13.13 16.79
N SER A 135 0.15 14.03 17.75
CA SER A 135 -0.36 15.41 17.70
C SER A 135 0.28 16.22 16.57
N LYS A 136 1.57 16.02 16.32
CA LYS A 136 2.29 16.66 15.22
C LYS A 136 1.73 16.21 13.86
N VAL A 137 1.56 14.88 13.67
CA VAL A 137 1.03 14.33 12.42
C VAL A 137 -0.42 14.72 12.21
N ARG A 138 -1.22 14.81 13.29
CA ARG A 138 -2.61 15.22 13.24
C ARG A 138 -2.80 16.65 12.68
N ALA A 139 -1.80 17.50 12.83
CA ALA A 139 -1.79 18.86 12.29
C ALA A 139 -1.42 18.93 10.80
N MET A 140 -1.08 17.80 10.17
CA MET A 140 -0.76 17.74 8.74
C MET A 140 -1.96 18.16 7.89
N THR A 141 -1.69 18.89 6.82
CA THR A 141 -2.67 19.36 5.86
C THR A 141 -2.37 18.79 4.46
N LEU A 142 -3.27 19.01 3.51
CA LEU A 142 -3.04 18.63 2.12
C LEU A 142 -1.88 19.43 1.48
N ASP A 143 -1.55 20.59 2.05
CA ASP A 143 -0.40 21.38 1.59
C ASP A 143 0.96 20.78 1.99
N ASP A 144 1.00 19.88 2.96
CA ASP A 144 2.23 19.19 3.39
C ASP A 144 2.58 18.00 2.48
N VAL A 145 1.70 17.61 1.56
CA VAL A 145 1.84 16.40 0.75
C VAL A 145 1.72 16.65 -0.76
N ILE A 146 2.23 15.72 -1.53
CA ILE A 146 2.08 15.65 -2.99
C ILE A 146 1.21 14.43 -3.30
N PRO A 147 0.00 14.60 -3.85
CA PRO A 147 -0.84 13.50 -4.27
C PRO A 147 -0.30 12.85 -5.55
N TYR A 148 -0.57 11.58 -5.73
CA TYR A 148 -0.45 10.90 -7.01
C TYR A 148 -1.77 10.98 -7.79
N PRO A 149 -1.74 10.83 -9.14
CA PRO A 149 -2.95 10.70 -9.94
C PRO A 149 -3.84 9.55 -9.44
N THR A 150 -5.15 9.67 -9.56
CA THR A 150 -6.10 8.63 -9.13
C THR A 150 -5.93 7.29 -9.87
N ALA A 151 -5.35 7.31 -11.07
CA ALA A 151 -4.96 6.10 -11.80
C ALA A 151 -3.84 5.31 -11.09
N CYS A 152 -3.18 5.91 -10.09
CA CYS A 152 -2.16 5.28 -9.27
C CYS A 152 -2.71 4.70 -7.96
N ASP A 153 -3.99 4.88 -7.67
CA ASP A 153 -4.63 4.31 -6.48
C ASP A 153 -4.64 2.78 -6.58
N LEU A 154 -4.33 2.09 -5.47
CA LEU A 154 -4.38 0.64 -5.40
C LEU A 154 -5.76 0.17 -4.93
N PRO A 155 -6.55 -0.51 -5.77
CA PRO A 155 -7.78 -1.18 -5.33
C PRO A 155 -7.46 -2.47 -4.57
N PHE A 156 -7.63 -2.45 -3.26
CA PHE A 156 -7.50 -3.63 -2.41
C PHE A 156 -8.78 -4.46 -2.39
N ARG A 157 -8.63 -5.78 -2.52
CA ARG A 157 -9.69 -6.76 -2.33
C ARG A 157 -9.21 -7.89 -1.43
N LYS A 158 -10.13 -8.46 -0.67
CA LYS A 158 -9.84 -9.61 0.18
C LYS A 158 -9.86 -10.90 -0.64
N HIS A 159 -8.84 -11.72 -0.46
CA HIS A 159 -8.68 -13.05 -1.04
C HIS A 159 -8.28 -14.04 0.05
N GLY A 160 -9.24 -14.79 0.59
CA GLY A 160 -9.00 -15.64 1.74
C GLY A 160 -8.51 -14.83 2.94
N ASP A 161 -7.31 -15.14 3.42
CA ASP A 161 -6.70 -14.54 4.62
C ASP A 161 -5.77 -13.35 4.30
N VAL A 162 -5.82 -12.81 3.10
CA VAL A 162 -5.02 -11.65 2.71
C VAL A 162 -5.84 -10.61 1.94
N PHE A 163 -5.37 -9.37 1.96
CA PHE A 163 -5.80 -8.32 1.04
C PHE A 163 -4.75 -8.14 -0.04
N ILE A 164 -5.18 -8.05 -1.29
CA ILE A 164 -4.30 -7.79 -2.44
C ILE A 164 -4.70 -6.46 -3.05
N GLY A 165 -3.74 -5.54 -3.13
CA GLY A 165 -3.84 -4.27 -3.84
C GLY A 165 -2.83 -4.23 -4.98
N GLU A 166 -3.27 -3.83 -6.16
CA GLU A 166 -2.41 -3.75 -7.33
C GLU A 166 -2.85 -2.59 -8.22
N ILE A 167 -1.89 -1.76 -8.64
CA ILE A 167 -2.18 -0.74 -9.65
C ILE A 167 -2.47 -1.43 -10.98
N PRO A 168 -3.58 -1.12 -11.66
CA PRO A 168 -3.87 -1.68 -12.97
C PRO A 168 -2.71 -1.41 -13.94
N ARG A 169 -2.26 -2.44 -14.62
CA ARG A 169 -1.03 -2.41 -15.42
C ARG A 169 -1.06 -1.30 -16.47
N GLY A 170 -0.06 -0.43 -16.43
CA GLY A 170 0.12 0.65 -17.42
C GLY A 170 -0.70 1.91 -17.15
N GLU A 171 -1.55 1.94 -16.12
CA GLU A 171 -2.44 3.08 -15.87
C GLU A 171 -1.78 4.22 -15.08
N CYS A 172 -0.90 3.92 -14.13
CA CYS A 172 -0.25 4.92 -13.29
C CYS A 172 0.92 5.58 -14.04
N LYS A 173 0.64 6.63 -14.78
CA LYS A 173 1.65 7.43 -15.47
C LYS A 173 1.94 8.70 -14.68
N ILE A 174 3.21 8.93 -14.37
CA ILE A 174 3.68 10.10 -13.62
C ILE A 174 4.92 10.72 -14.27
N ILE A 175 5.22 11.95 -13.87
CA ILE A 175 6.53 12.56 -14.07
C ILE A 175 7.26 12.53 -12.72
N SER A 176 8.40 11.84 -12.65
CA SER A 176 9.21 11.79 -11.44
C SER A 176 9.60 13.20 -10.99
N GLN A 177 9.37 13.50 -9.72
CA GLN A 177 9.79 14.78 -9.16
C GLN A 177 11.33 14.89 -9.07
N GLN A 178 12.01 13.76 -8.90
CA GLN A 178 13.48 13.72 -8.78
C GLN A 178 14.18 13.77 -10.14
N THR A 179 13.77 12.89 -11.08
CA THR A 179 14.48 12.74 -12.36
C THR A 179 13.85 13.55 -13.50
N LYS A 180 12.68 14.17 -13.27
CA LYS A 180 11.86 14.85 -14.29
C LYS A 180 11.52 13.96 -15.50
N THR A 181 11.57 12.65 -15.31
CA THR A 181 11.33 11.64 -16.35
C THR A 181 9.91 11.11 -16.26
N ALA A 182 9.23 11.02 -17.40
CA ALA A 182 7.95 10.33 -17.49
C ALA A 182 8.14 8.81 -17.30
N MET A 183 7.29 8.19 -16.47
CA MET A 183 7.34 6.76 -16.21
C MET A 183 5.97 6.21 -15.83
N THR A 184 5.81 4.91 -16.04
CA THR A 184 4.68 4.14 -15.53
C THR A 184 5.07 3.45 -14.24
N ILE A 185 4.28 3.65 -13.18
CA ILE A 185 4.44 2.95 -11.90
C ILE A 185 3.63 1.67 -11.93
N ASN A 186 4.26 0.58 -11.53
CA ASN A 186 3.59 -0.67 -11.20
C ASN A 186 3.82 -0.92 -9.71
N SER A 187 2.78 -1.27 -8.99
CA SER A 187 2.89 -1.61 -7.56
C SER A 187 1.91 -2.70 -7.22
N ARG A 188 2.38 -3.65 -6.42
CA ARG A 188 1.56 -4.69 -5.82
C ARG A 188 1.90 -4.80 -4.34
N THR A 189 0.87 -4.82 -3.52
CA THR A 189 0.98 -4.98 -2.07
C THR A 189 0.02 -6.07 -1.62
N ILE A 190 0.52 -7.02 -0.83
CA ILE A 190 -0.30 -8.07 -0.23
C ILE A 190 -0.19 -7.90 1.27
N ILE A 191 -1.33 -7.84 1.96
CA ILE A 191 -1.41 -7.59 3.39
C ILE A 191 -2.14 -8.74 4.05
N GLY A 192 -1.40 -9.52 4.83
CA GLY A 192 -1.93 -10.50 5.77
C GLY A 192 -1.93 -9.96 7.18
N LYS A 193 -2.45 -10.77 8.12
CA LYS A 193 -2.50 -10.41 9.54
C LYS A 193 -1.09 -10.18 10.13
N ASP A 194 -0.13 -11.02 9.75
CA ASP A 194 1.22 -11.04 10.33
C ASP A 194 2.33 -10.79 9.29
N LYS A 195 1.98 -10.64 8.01
CA LYS A 195 2.92 -10.43 6.91
C LYS A 195 2.44 -9.36 5.96
N LEU A 196 3.41 -8.65 5.37
CA LEU A 196 3.18 -7.69 4.30
C LEU A 196 4.21 -7.93 3.19
N TRP A 197 3.75 -8.12 1.96
CA TRP A 197 4.59 -8.18 0.76
C TRP A 197 4.43 -6.90 -0.04
N TYR A 198 5.55 -6.35 -0.48
CA TYR A 198 5.56 -5.08 -1.20
C TYR A 198 6.50 -5.13 -2.39
N ASN A 199 5.99 -4.73 -3.55
CA ASN A 199 6.77 -4.53 -4.77
C ASN A 199 6.32 -3.25 -5.46
N GLU A 200 7.28 -2.48 -5.98
CA GLU A 200 7.02 -1.28 -6.76
C GLU A 200 8.12 -1.10 -7.81
N SER A 201 7.74 -0.69 -9.01
CA SER A 201 8.69 -0.32 -10.05
C SER A 201 8.22 0.89 -10.86
N GLY A 202 9.18 1.65 -11.37
CA GLY A 202 8.95 2.70 -12.33
C GLY A 202 9.63 2.34 -13.65
N VAL A 203 8.88 2.32 -14.74
CA VAL A 203 9.34 1.92 -16.07
C VAL A 203 9.02 3.01 -17.07
N ARG A 204 10.01 3.44 -17.86
CA ARG A 204 9.80 4.40 -18.96
C ARG A 204 9.12 3.73 -20.16
N ASP A 205 8.64 4.55 -21.10
CA ASP A 205 7.97 4.05 -22.31
C ASP A 205 8.89 3.18 -23.20
N ASP A 206 10.22 3.45 -23.17
CA ASP A 206 11.24 2.65 -23.85
C ASP A 206 11.59 1.34 -23.12
N LYS A 207 10.81 0.93 -22.10
CA LYS A 207 10.96 -0.27 -21.27
C LYS A 207 12.16 -0.24 -20.32
N VAL A 208 12.86 0.88 -20.21
CA VAL A 208 13.94 1.01 -19.21
C VAL A 208 13.33 1.11 -17.81
N VAL A 209 13.78 0.21 -16.93
CA VAL A 209 13.43 0.24 -15.50
C VAL A 209 14.21 1.39 -14.85
N VAL A 210 13.49 2.41 -14.38
CA VAL A 210 14.05 3.57 -13.68
C VAL A 210 14.39 3.22 -12.23
N PHE A 211 13.49 2.51 -11.59
CA PHE A 211 13.68 1.93 -10.27
C PHE A 211 12.84 0.66 -10.10
N GLN A 212 13.28 -0.21 -9.22
CA GLN A 212 12.54 -1.37 -8.75
C GLN A 212 12.86 -1.59 -7.27
N VAL A 213 11.83 -1.86 -6.49
CA VAL A 213 11.91 -1.98 -5.03
C VAL A 213 11.12 -3.21 -4.57
N PRO A 214 11.79 -4.27 -4.07
CA PRO A 214 13.24 -4.54 -4.16
C PRO A 214 13.70 -4.81 -5.59
N LYS A 215 15.00 -4.95 -5.80
CA LYS A 215 15.56 -5.24 -7.15
C LYS A 215 15.04 -6.54 -7.76
N SER A 216 14.67 -7.51 -6.93
CA SER A 216 14.05 -8.77 -7.36
C SER A 216 12.91 -9.16 -6.43
N GLY A 217 11.84 -9.73 -6.98
CA GLY A 217 10.69 -10.22 -6.22
C GLY A 217 9.91 -9.13 -5.47
N ALA A 218 9.60 -9.38 -4.22
CA ALA A 218 8.92 -8.47 -3.31
C ALA A 218 9.66 -8.43 -1.97
N TYR A 219 9.59 -7.32 -1.25
CA TYR A 219 9.90 -7.34 0.17
C TYR A 219 8.89 -8.20 0.91
N GLU A 220 9.38 -9.03 1.81
CA GLU A 220 8.59 -9.88 2.69
C GLU A 220 8.79 -9.42 4.13
N PHE A 221 7.84 -8.64 4.62
CA PHE A 221 7.91 -8.08 5.96
C PHE A 221 7.12 -8.94 6.95
N ASP A 222 7.78 -9.38 8.02
CA ASP A 222 7.16 -10.04 9.15
C ASP A 222 6.83 -9.03 10.25
N ARG A 223 5.63 -9.15 10.84
CA ARG A 223 5.19 -8.34 11.98
C ARG A 223 6.05 -8.63 13.22
N GLN A 224 6.29 -7.58 14.02
CA GLN A 224 7.05 -7.64 15.26
C GLN A 224 6.15 -7.53 16.48
#